data_638f6a10af95e96ac09536b1c966dae8
#
_entry.id   638f6a10af95e96ac09536b1c966dae8
#
_cell.length_a   1.000
_cell.length_b   1.000
_cell.length_c   1.000
_cell.angle_alpha   90.00
_cell.angle_beta   90.00
_cell.angle_gamma   90.00
#
_symmetry.space_group_name_H-M   'P 1'
#
loop_
_entity.id
_entity.type
_entity.pdbx_description
1 polymer ?
#
loop_
_entity_poly.entity_id
_entity_poly.type
_entity_poly.pdbx_seq_one_letter_code
_entity_poly.pdbx_strand_id
1 'polypeptide(L)'
;MNIVWLKRDLRLTDHAPLCQALAANSPFILLYIFEPLLIQDSHYSDRHWRFIYQSLCDMQRQLNQQQRGTLTVLGGSAENVFGALHQQYAIEHVFSYEEIGLANTYERDKSLSRWFRSAHIQWLQKPTGAVVRGLSQRSQWTLNWRSVMQSPLDDPQWGQQSALSLDMDDSFKSQIQPHWRKAHDDFQHGGEKLAWQTGQTGYPLIDALSVLHHDANLFGSGGIKS
;
A
#
# COMPACT_ATOMS: atom_id res chain seq x y z
N MET A 1 11.30 -12.07 -11.31
CA MET A 1 11.25 -10.70 -10.78
C MET A 1 10.24 -10.63 -9.64
N ASN A 2 10.52 -9.85 -8.61
CA ASN A 2 9.63 -9.66 -7.46
C ASN A 2 8.86 -8.34 -7.53
N ILE A 3 7.70 -8.26 -6.87
CA ILE A 3 6.89 -7.04 -6.79
C ILE A 3 6.55 -6.76 -5.33
N VAL A 4 6.80 -5.53 -4.88
CA VAL A 4 6.19 -4.99 -3.66
C VAL A 4 4.96 -4.20 -4.09
N TRP A 5 3.79 -4.75 -3.85
CA TRP A 5 2.53 -4.12 -4.22
C TRP A 5 2.01 -3.24 -3.07
N LEU A 6 2.16 -1.94 -3.28
CA LEU A 6 1.69 -0.89 -2.38
C LEU A 6 0.18 -0.69 -2.56
N LYS A 7 -0.53 -0.57 -1.48
CA LYS A 7 -1.99 -0.32 -1.47
C LYS A 7 -2.29 0.96 -0.67
N ARG A 8 -2.38 0.83 0.66
CA ARG A 8 -2.60 1.96 1.60
C ARG A 8 -1.35 2.32 2.38
N ASP A 9 -0.31 1.53 2.23
CA ASP A 9 0.97 1.53 2.95
C ASP A 9 2.02 2.38 2.23
N LEU A 10 1.69 3.63 1.90
CA LEU A 10 2.50 4.53 1.06
C LEU A 10 3.65 5.16 1.87
N ARG A 11 4.60 4.32 2.32
CA ARG A 11 5.77 4.69 3.10
C ARG A 11 6.97 3.78 2.81
N LEU A 12 8.17 4.25 3.15
CA LEU A 12 9.41 3.49 2.99
C LEU A 12 10.02 3.04 4.33
N THR A 13 9.49 3.48 5.47
CA THR A 13 9.88 3.01 6.81
C THR A 13 8.79 2.11 7.39
N ASP A 14 9.14 1.27 8.35
CA ASP A 14 8.22 0.32 8.98
C ASP A 14 7.36 -0.44 7.96
N HIS A 15 8.02 -1.11 6.99
CA HIS A 15 7.34 -1.71 5.85
C HIS A 15 7.72 -3.18 5.65
N ALA A 16 7.04 -4.07 6.36
CA ALA A 16 7.32 -5.51 6.37
C ALA A 16 7.36 -6.17 4.97
N PRO A 17 6.45 -5.88 4.01
CA PRO A 17 6.54 -6.43 2.66
C PRO A 17 7.81 -5.99 1.92
N LEU A 18 8.27 -4.75 2.10
CA LEU A 18 9.52 -4.27 1.51
C LEU A 18 10.73 -4.94 2.14
N CYS A 19 10.72 -5.15 3.46
CA CYS A 19 11.76 -5.93 4.15
C CYS A 19 11.87 -7.35 3.58
N GLN A 20 10.73 -8.02 3.31
CA GLN A 20 10.72 -9.35 2.71
C GLN A 20 11.28 -9.35 1.28
N ALA A 21 10.91 -8.36 0.47
CA ALA A 21 11.44 -8.24 -0.89
C ALA A 21 12.96 -8.03 -0.92
N LEU A 22 13.47 -7.18 -0.02
CA LEU A 22 14.92 -6.96 0.15
C LEU A 22 15.63 -8.22 0.64
N ALA A 23 15.04 -8.93 1.61
CA ALA A 23 15.62 -10.19 2.13
C ALA A 23 15.65 -11.30 1.06
N ALA A 24 14.75 -11.29 0.08
CA ALA A 24 14.77 -12.24 -1.03
C ALA A 24 15.98 -12.06 -1.96
N ASN A 25 16.66 -10.92 -1.86
CA ASN A 25 17.88 -10.58 -2.63
C ASN A 25 17.75 -10.81 -4.14
N SER A 26 16.56 -10.52 -4.68
CA SER A 26 16.22 -10.64 -6.10
C SER A 26 15.75 -9.30 -6.66
N PRO A 27 15.87 -9.07 -7.96
CA PRO A 27 15.37 -7.84 -8.59
C PRO A 27 13.89 -7.63 -8.29
N PHE A 28 13.51 -6.40 -7.90
CA PHE A 28 12.13 -6.08 -7.54
C PHE A 28 11.72 -4.68 -8.00
N ILE A 29 10.42 -4.48 -8.08
CA ILE A 29 9.78 -3.17 -8.27
C ILE A 29 8.93 -2.79 -7.07
N LEU A 30 8.79 -1.48 -6.84
CA LEU A 30 7.73 -0.91 -6.01
C LEU A 30 6.56 -0.55 -6.94
N LEU A 31 5.41 -1.16 -6.75
CA LEU A 31 4.25 -0.99 -7.64
C LEU A 31 3.08 -0.37 -6.87
N TYR A 32 2.53 0.72 -7.41
CA TYR A 32 1.22 1.23 -7.05
C TYR A 32 0.29 1.23 -8.26
N ILE A 33 -0.97 0.83 -8.07
CA ILE A 33 -1.97 0.76 -9.14
C ILE A 33 -3.14 1.68 -8.81
N PHE A 34 -3.42 2.66 -9.68
CA PHE A 34 -4.68 3.40 -9.67
C PHE A 34 -5.77 2.53 -10.29
N GLU A 35 -6.56 1.88 -9.44
CA GLU A 35 -7.58 0.92 -9.88
C GLU A 35 -8.93 1.61 -10.14
N PRO A 36 -9.56 1.40 -11.31
CA PRO A 36 -10.88 1.94 -11.62
C PRO A 36 -11.93 1.58 -10.57
N LEU A 37 -11.85 0.37 -10.01
CA LEU A 37 -12.76 -0.09 -8.96
C LEU A 37 -12.75 0.78 -7.70
N LEU A 38 -11.59 1.41 -7.38
CA LEU A 38 -11.45 2.34 -6.25
C LEU A 38 -11.77 3.78 -6.67
N ILE A 39 -11.39 4.17 -7.89
CA ILE A 39 -11.65 5.52 -8.42
C ILE A 39 -13.16 5.78 -8.51
N GLN A 40 -13.94 4.74 -8.84
CA GLN A 40 -15.40 4.81 -8.98
C GLN A 40 -16.15 4.51 -7.67
N ASP A 41 -15.44 4.13 -6.61
CA ASP A 41 -16.04 3.79 -5.32
C ASP A 41 -16.43 5.05 -4.55
N SER A 42 -17.69 5.11 -4.06
CA SER A 42 -18.23 6.26 -3.35
C SER A 42 -17.56 6.59 -2.01
N HIS A 43 -16.76 5.67 -1.46
CA HIS A 43 -15.97 5.90 -0.25
C HIS A 43 -14.71 6.74 -0.53
N TYR A 44 -14.33 6.89 -1.80
CA TYR A 44 -13.21 7.72 -2.20
C TYR A 44 -13.68 9.06 -2.76
N SER A 45 -12.91 10.10 -2.51
CA SER A 45 -13.13 11.46 -3.04
C SER A 45 -11.79 12.05 -3.47
N ASP A 46 -11.83 13.20 -4.11
CA ASP A 46 -10.64 13.91 -4.59
C ASP A 46 -9.60 14.17 -3.50
N ARG A 47 -10.02 14.38 -2.24
CA ARG A 47 -9.09 14.55 -1.11
C ARG A 47 -8.24 13.30 -0.89
N HIS A 48 -8.82 12.10 -1.01
CA HIS A 48 -8.11 10.84 -0.85
C HIS A 48 -7.10 10.64 -2.00
N TRP A 49 -7.51 10.92 -3.22
CA TRP A 49 -6.64 10.79 -4.39
C TRP A 49 -5.51 11.80 -4.37
N ARG A 50 -5.75 13.04 -3.91
CA ARG A 50 -4.70 14.03 -3.65
C ARG A 50 -3.70 13.54 -2.62
N PHE A 51 -4.19 13.04 -1.49
CA PHE A 51 -3.33 12.49 -0.42
C PHE A 51 -2.46 11.34 -0.94
N ILE A 52 -3.05 10.39 -1.68
CA ILE A 52 -2.34 9.27 -2.31
C ILE A 52 -1.28 9.81 -3.30
N TYR A 53 -1.65 10.72 -4.19
CA TYR A 53 -0.71 11.31 -5.14
C TYR A 53 0.47 11.98 -4.44
N GLN A 54 0.22 12.77 -3.42
CA GLN A 54 1.26 13.45 -2.64
C GLN A 54 2.16 12.45 -1.92
N SER A 55 1.60 11.38 -1.37
CA SER A 55 2.36 10.31 -0.73
C SER A 55 3.26 9.57 -1.72
N LEU A 56 2.78 9.26 -2.91
CA LEU A 56 3.59 8.67 -3.98
C LEU A 56 4.72 9.60 -4.42
N CYS A 57 4.46 10.91 -4.54
CA CYS A 57 5.48 11.91 -4.84
C CYS A 57 6.55 12.02 -3.73
N ASP A 58 6.12 11.91 -2.47
CA ASP A 58 7.05 11.92 -1.33
C ASP A 58 7.93 10.67 -1.33
N MET A 59 7.34 9.48 -1.52
CA MET A 59 8.09 8.22 -1.65
C MET A 59 9.12 8.30 -2.79
N GLN A 60 8.72 8.77 -3.98
CA GLN A 60 9.65 8.91 -5.11
C GLN A 60 10.79 9.88 -4.80
N ARG A 61 10.50 10.98 -4.10
CA ARG A 61 11.53 11.94 -3.67
C ARG A 61 12.52 11.29 -2.70
N GLN A 62 12.04 10.51 -1.74
CA GLN A 62 12.88 9.77 -0.80
C GLN A 62 13.76 8.73 -1.51
N LEU A 63 13.18 7.95 -2.45
CA LEU A 63 13.93 7.00 -3.27
C LEU A 63 15.05 7.68 -4.06
N ASN A 64 14.76 8.82 -4.68
CA ASN A 64 15.75 9.60 -5.42
C ASN A 64 16.89 10.11 -4.51
N GLN A 65 16.55 10.67 -3.34
CA GLN A 65 17.53 11.18 -2.37
C GLN A 65 18.45 10.08 -1.85
N GLN A 66 17.91 8.87 -1.67
CA GLN A 66 18.66 7.73 -1.19
C GLN A 66 19.28 6.86 -2.30
N GLN A 67 19.06 7.22 -3.56
CA GLN A 67 19.51 6.45 -4.74
C GLN A 67 18.96 5.01 -4.72
N ARG A 68 17.69 4.83 -4.34
CA ARG A 68 17.02 3.53 -4.16
C ARG A 68 16.07 3.16 -5.31
N GLY A 69 16.23 3.79 -6.46
CA GLY A 69 15.50 3.47 -7.69
C GLY A 69 14.19 4.22 -7.85
N THR A 70 13.21 3.58 -8.44
CA THR A 70 12.00 4.25 -8.93
C THR A 70 10.73 3.54 -8.47
N LEU A 71 9.71 4.33 -8.13
CA LEU A 71 8.36 3.85 -7.89
C LEU A 71 7.62 3.69 -9.23
N THR A 72 7.12 2.50 -9.51
CA THR A 72 6.28 2.22 -10.68
C THR A 72 4.82 2.51 -10.33
N VAL A 73 4.21 3.46 -11.04
CA VAL A 73 2.81 3.86 -10.84
C VAL A 73 2.04 3.60 -12.13
N LEU A 74 1.04 2.72 -12.06
CA LEU A 74 0.24 2.27 -13.20
C LEU A 74 -1.25 2.53 -12.96
N GLY A 75 -2.04 2.55 -14.03
CA GLY A 75 -3.50 2.60 -13.99
C GLY A 75 -4.10 1.35 -14.62
N GLY A 76 -5.21 0.86 -14.08
CA GLY A 76 -5.92 -0.30 -14.61
C GLY A 76 -6.42 -1.24 -13.52
N SER A 77 -7.13 -2.30 -13.90
CA SER A 77 -7.45 -3.34 -12.93
C SER A 77 -6.18 -4.09 -12.52
N ALA A 78 -6.10 -4.50 -11.25
CA ALA A 78 -4.94 -5.22 -10.77
C ALA A 78 -4.68 -6.50 -11.58
N GLU A 79 -5.73 -7.20 -11.99
CA GLU A 79 -5.63 -8.42 -12.83
C GLU A 79 -4.94 -8.14 -14.16
N ASN A 80 -5.32 -7.05 -14.84
CA ASN A 80 -4.73 -6.68 -16.13
C ASN A 80 -3.27 -6.25 -15.98
N VAL A 81 -2.98 -5.46 -14.95
CA VAL A 81 -1.62 -4.98 -14.67
C VAL A 81 -0.70 -6.15 -14.34
N PHE A 82 -1.10 -7.03 -13.42
CA PHE A 82 -0.29 -8.20 -13.07
C PHE A 82 -0.15 -9.18 -14.24
N GLY A 83 -1.21 -9.35 -15.06
CA GLY A 83 -1.17 -10.16 -16.26
C GLY A 83 -0.11 -9.67 -17.26
N ALA A 84 -0.11 -8.38 -17.56
CA ALA A 84 0.86 -7.77 -18.47
C ALA A 84 2.29 -7.83 -17.89
N LEU A 85 2.47 -7.53 -16.61
CA LEU A 85 3.76 -7.62 -15.95
C LEU A 85 4.31 -9.05 -15.96
N HIS A 86 3.47 -10.06 -15.72
CA HIS A 86 3.90 -11.45 -15.71
C HIS A 86 4.30 -11.96 -17.11
N GLN A 87 3.58 -11.54 -18.16
CA GLN A 87 3.93 -11.86 -19.54
C GLN A 87 5.30 -11.28 -19.93
N GLN A 88 5.62 -10.08 -19.46
CA GLN A 88 6.85 -9.38 -19.85
C GLN A 88 8.05 -9.73 -18.97
N TYR A 89 7.85 -9.94 -17.65
CA TYR A 89 8.93 -10.00 -16.68
C TYR A 89 9.00 -11.27 -15.83
N ALA A 90 8.14 -12.24 -16.06
CA ALA A 90 8.10 -13.51 -15.31
C ALA A 90 8.13 -13.29 -13.78
N ILE A 91 7.00 -12.83 -13.22
CA ILE A 91 6.87 -12.55 -11.77
C ILE A 91 6.99 -13.86 -10.98
N GLU A 92 7.80 -13.86 -9.93
CA GLU A 92 7.99 -14.98 -8.99
C GLU A 92 7.24 -14.75 -7.68
N HIS A 93 7.44 -13.56 -7.09
CA HIS A 93 6.83 -13.22 -5.81
C HIS A 93 6.14 -11.87 -5.86
N VAL A 94 5.01 -11.78 -5.16
CA VAL A 94 4.33 -10.52 -4.83
C VAL A 94 4.30 -10.40 -3.32
N PHE A 95 4.83 -9.29 -2.80
CA PHE A 95 4.81 -8.94 -1.39
C PHE A 95 3.83 -7.80 -1.19
N SER A 96 2.91 -7.91 -0.24
CA SER A 96 1.99 -6.83 0.11
C SER A 96 1.49 -6.96 1.54
N TYR A 97 0.87 -5.91 2.04
CA TYR A 97 0.00 -6.07 3.20
C TYR A 97 -1.33 -6.72 2.80
N GLU A 98 -1.99 -7.36 3.77
CA GLU A 98 -3.34 -7.85 3.62
C GLU A 98 -4.30 -6.68 3.35
N GLU A 99 -5.28 -6.91 2.47
CA GLU A 99 -6.35 -5.94 2.25
C GLU A 99 -7.37 -6.01 3.38
N ILE A 100 -7.72 -4.83 3.88
CA ILE A 100 -8.75 -4.66 4.91
C ILE A 100 -9.68 -3.51 4.50
N GLY A 101 -10.96 -3.65 4.73
CA GLY A 101 -11.95 -2.58 4.56
C GLY A 101 -13.04 -2.91 3.55
N LEU A 102 -12.85 -2.64 2.27
CA LEU A 102 -13.91 -2.70 1.27
C LEU A 102 -14.17 -4.12 0.75
N ALA A 103 -15.44 -4.47 0.55
CA ALA A 103 -15.82 -5.77 0.02
C ALA A 103 -15.30 -6.01 -1.41
N ASN A 104 -15.32 -4.97 -2.25
CA ASN A 104 -14.83 -5.05 -3.63
C ASN A 104 -13.32 -5.32 -3.71
N THR A 105 -12.51 -4.71 -2.85
CA THR A 105 -11.06 -5.00 -2.78
C THR A 105 -10.78 -6.40 -2.23
N TYR A 106 -11.62 -6.89 -1.33
CA TYR A 106 -11.52 -8.26 -0.84
C TYR A 106 -11.84 -9.30 -1.94
N GLU A 107 -12.88 -9.09 -2.74
CA GLU A 107 -13.18 -9.97 -3.87
C GLU A 107 -12.11 -9.91 -4.97
N ARG A 108 -11.56 -8.73 -5.25
CA ARG A 108 -10.38 -8.58 -6.11
C ARG A 108 -9.20 -9.43 -5.62
N ASP A 109 -8.87 -9.35 -4.32
CA ASP A 109 -7.76 -10.10 -3.73
C ASP A 109 -8.01 -11.62 -3.81
N LYS A 110 -9.25 -12.08 -3.64
CA LYS A 110 -9.61 -13.50 -3.86
C LYS A 110 -9.40 -13.94 -5.31
N SER A 111 -9.78 -13.09 -6.27
CA SER A 111 -9.59 -13.35 -7.70
C SER A 111 -8.11 -13.44 -8.04
N LEU A 112 -7.33 -12.45 -7.62
CA LEU A 112 -5.88 -12.42 -7.80
C LEU A 112 -5.19 -13.61 -7.14
N SER A 113 -5.59 -14.00 -5.94
CA SER A 113 -5.00 -15.17 -5.25
C SER A 113 -5.21 -16.48 -6.03
N ARG A 114 -6.35 -16.63 -6.70
CA ARG A 114 -6.59 -17.78 -7.59
C ARG A 114 -5.71 -17.73 -8.83
N TRP A 115 -5.61 -16.54 -9.43
CA TRP A 115 -4.80 -16.35 -10.63
C TRP A 115 -3.30 -16.51 -10.33
N PHE A 116 -2.77 -15.91 -9.26
CA PHE A 116 -1.38 -16.08 -8.86
C PHE A 116 -1.00 -17.54 -8.66
N ARG A 117 -1.88 -18.33 -8.03
CA ARG A 117 -1.66 -19.78 -7.89
C ARG A 117 -1.59 -20.49 -9.25
N SER A 118 -2.48 -20.17 -10.19
CA SER A 118 -2.46 -20.77 -11.52
C SER A 118 -1.24 -20.34 -12.36
N ALA A 119 -0.72 -19.14 -12.10
CA ALA A 119 0.49 -18.60 -12.74
C ALA A 119 1.79 -18.97 -12.00
N HIS A 120 1.72 -19.79 -10.95
CA HIS A 120 2.86 -20.16 -10.10
C HIS A 120 3.57 -18.97 -9.43
N ILE A 121 2.84 -17.89 -9.18
CA ILE A 121 3.33 -16.70 -8.45
C ILE A 121 3.04 -16.88 -6.97
N GLN A 122 4.06 -16.70 -6.13
CA GLN A 122 3.89 -16.72 -4.69
C GLN A 122 3.46 -15.34 -4.18
N TRP A 123 2.27 -15.26 -3.58
CA TRP A 123 1.80 -14.03 -2.95
C TRP A 123 1.97 -14.09 -1.43
N LEU A 124 2.92 -13.31 -0.93
CA LEU A 124 3.30 -13.24 0.47
C LEU A 124 2.68 -11.98 1.09
N GLN A 125 1.69 -12.17 1.95
CA GLN A 125 0.97 -11.08 2.60
C GLN A 125 1.38 -10.96 4.08
N LYS A 126 1.51 -9.73 4.55
CA LYS A 126 1.70 -9.39 5.97
C LYS A 126 0.40 -8.81 6.54
N PRO A 127 0.06 -9.06 7.80
CA PRO A 127 -1.08 -8.41 8.42
C PRO A 127 -0.95 -6.88 8.40
N THR A 128 -2.06 -6.19 8.19
CA THR A 128 -2.09 -4.73 8.26
C THR A 128 -2.29 -4.30 9.70
N GLY A 129 -1.25 -3.77 10.33
CA GLY A 129 -1.26 -3.36 11.73
C GLY A 129 -1.72 -4.50 12.65
N ALA A 130 -2.56 -4.18 13.63
CA ALA A 130 -3.11 -5.16 14.58
C ALA A 130 -4.44 -5.79 14.14
N VAL A 131 -4.82 -5.66 12.86
CA VAL A 131 -6.06 -6.25 12.35
C VAL A 131 -5.89 -7.74 12.15
N VAL A 132 -6.76 -8.52 12.80
CA VAL A 132 -6.82 -9.97 12.64
C VAL A 132 -8.08 -10.34 11.88
N ARG A 133 -7.94 -10.86 10.66
CA ARG A 133 -9.08 -11.33 9.86
C ARG A 133 -9.74 -12.54 10.53
N GLY A 134 -11.07 -12.52 10.59
CA GLY A 134 -11.83 -13.66 11.16
C GLY A 134 -11.69 -13.84 12.66
N LEU A 135 -11.31 -12.81 13.42
CA LEU A 135 -11.18 -12.88 14.87
C LEU A 135 -12.54 -13.23 15.52
N SER A 136 -12.61 -14.36 16.19
CA SER A 136 -13.83 -14.85 16.84
C SER A 136 -14.02 -14.34 18.28
N GLN A 137 -12.92 -13.93 18.96
CA GLN A 137 -12.95 -13.50 20.35
C GLN A 137 -12.28 -12.15 20.55
N ARG A 138 -13.05 -11.18 21.05
CA ARG A 138 -12.56 -9.81 21.30
C ARG A 138 -11.39 -9.73 22.31
N SER A 139 -11.32 -10.64 23.26
CA SER A 139 -10.23 -10.70 24.24
C SER A 139 -8.85 -10.93 23.58
N GLN A 140 -8.81 -11.68 22.49
CA GLN A 140 -7.58 -11.92 21.74
C GLN A 140 -7.09 -10.66 21.01
N TRP A 141 -8.01 -9.73 20.67
CA TRP A 141 -7.63 -8.48 20.00
C TRP A 141 -6.68 -7.63 20.85
N THR A 142 -6.94 -7.47 22.13
CA THR A 142 -6.10 -6.66 23.02
C THR A 142 -4.67 -7.22 23.13
N LEU A 143 -4.53 -8.54 23.18
CA LEU A 143 -3.23 -9.19 23.23
C LEU A 143 -2.46 -9.00 21.91
N ASN A 144 -3.14 -9.21 20.79
CA ASN A 144 -2.56 -9.01 19.48
C ASN A 144 -2.16 -7.53 19.27
N TRP A 145 -3.04 -6.60 19.63
CA TRP A 145 -2.78 -5.16 19.54
C TRP A 145 -1.53 -4.77 20.34
N ARG A 146 -1.42 -5.22 21.59
CA ARG A 146 -0.24 -4.95 22.43
C ARG A 146 1.03 -5.53 21.82
N SER A 147 0.96 -6.76 21.33
CA SER A 147 2.10 -7.41 20.67
C SER A 147 2.60 -6.61 19.47
N VAL A 148 1.69 -6.16 18.60
CA VAL A 148 2.04 -5.37 17.43
C VAL A 148 2.59 -4.00 17.82
N MET A 149 1.93 -3.29 18.77
CA MET A 149 2.37 -1.94 19.19
C MET A 149 3.69 -1.93 19.95
N GLN A 150 4.10 -3.06 20.51
CA GLN A 150 5.38 -3.20 21.21
C GLN A 150 6.47 -3.85 20.35
N SER A 151 6.13 -4.26 19.13
CA SER A 151 7.12 -4.85 18.22
C SER A 151 8.09 -3.78 17.72
N PRO A 152 9.36 -4.14 17.46
CA PRO A 152 10.27 -3.30 16.72
C PRO A 152 9.67 -2.92 15.34
N LEU A 153 10.07 -1.77 14.82
CA LEU A 153 9.69 -1.35 13.47
C LEU A 153 10.34 -2.29 12.43
N ASP A 154 9.57 -2.61 11.40
CA ASP A 154 10.07 -3.33 10.23
C ASP A 154 10.76 -2.35 9.26
N ASP A 155 11.92 -1.79 9.65
CA ASP A 155 12.64 -0.83 8.83
C ASP A 155 13.46 -1.52 7.72
N PRO A 156 13.21 -1.18 6.44
CA PRO A 156 13.88 -1.80 5.31
C PRO A 156 15.38 -1.55 5.27
N GLN A 157 16.15 -2.63 5.21
CA GLN A 157 17.61 -2.60 5.10
C GLN A 157 18.02 -2.77 3.63
N TRP A 158 18.16 -1.66 2.93
CA TRP A 158 18.38 -1.65 1.48
C TRP A 158 19.72 -2.25 1.02
N GLY A 159 20.79 -2.20 1.82
CA GLY A 159 22.11 -2.63 1.39
C GLY A 159 22.53 -1.97 0.08
N GLN A 160 22.82 -2.77 -0.94
CA GLN A 160 23.15 -2.32 -2.30
C GLN A 160 21.94 -2.38 -3.25
N GLN A 161 20.77 -2.78 -2.76
CA GLN A 161 19.59 -2.97 -3.62
C GLN A 161 18.87 -1.67 -3.90
N SER A 162 18.21 -1.64 -5.05
CA SER A 162 17.31 -0.55 -5.47
C SER A 162 16.13 -1.13 -6.23
N ALA A 163 15.00 -0.44 -6.17
CA ALA A 163 13.83 -0.77 -6.97
C ALA A 163 14.10 -0.49 -8.46
N LEU A 164 13.73 -1.42 -9.32
CA LEU A 164 13.88 -1.28 -10.75
C LEU A 164 12.89 -0.26 -11.32
N SER A 165 13.29 0.40 -12.40
CA SER A 165 12.38 1.14 -13.27
C SER A 165 11.89 0.23 -14.37
N LEU A 166 10.58 0.23 -14.63
CA LEU A 166 10.00 -0.52 -15.75
C LEU A 166 9.52 0.43 -16.84
N ASP A 167 9.76 0.05 -18.08
CA ASP A 167 9.10 0.65 -19.22
C ASP A 167 7.84 -0.16 -19.54
N MET A 168 6.68 0.46 -19.32
CA MET A 168 5.37 -0.15 -19.54
C MET A 168 4.65 0.58 -20.65
N ASP A 169 3.79 -0.16 -21.35
CA ASP A 169 2.90 0.38 -22.37
C ASP A 169 2.12 1.60 -21.86
N ASP A 170 1.92 2.59 -22.73
CA ASP A 170 1.22 3.84 -22.40
C ASP A 170 -0.21 3.62 -21.89
N SER A 171 -0.84 2.52 -22.26
CA SER A 171 -2.17 2.14 -21.77
C SER A 171 -2.23 1.93 -20.26
N PHE A 172 -1.09 1.56 -19.63
CA PHE A 172 -0.95 1.41 -18.19
C PHE A 172 -0.35 2.63 -17.50
N LYS A 173 0.03 3.68 -18.24
CA LYS A 173 0.48 4.93 -17.64
C LYS A 173 -0.65 5.55 -16.86
N SER A 174 -0.35 6.01 -15.67
CA SER A 174 -1.29 6.35 -14.63
C SER A 174 -2.41 7.29 -15.10
N GLN A 175 -3.64 6.96 -14.71
CA GLN A 175 -4.83 7.80 -14.91
C GLN A 175 -4.93 8.93 -13.88
N ILE A 176 -3.79 9.50 -13.46
CA ILE A 176 -3.77 10.57 -12.45
C ILE A 176 -4.48 11.80 -13.02
N GLN A 177 -5.62 12.13 -12.42
CA GLN A 177 -6.37 13.31 -12.83
C GLN A 177 -5.60 14.60 -12.51
N PRO A 178 -5.59 15.59 -13.42
CA PRO A 178 -4.81 16.81 -13.22
C PRO A 178 -5.13 17.56 -11.91
N HIS A 179 -6.38 17.52 -11.46
CA HIS A 179 -6.81 18.18 -10.23
C HIS A 179 -6.33 17.48 -8.95
N TRP A 180 -5.96 16.20 -9.00
CA TRP A 180 -5.33 15.51 -7.85
C TRP A 180 -3.90 15.96 -7.58
N ARG A 181 -3.25 16.57 -8.58
CA ARG A 181 -1.89 17.10 -8.46
C ARG A 181 -1.83 18.44 -7.72
N LYS A 182 -2.96 19.11 -7.57
CA LYS A 182 -3.03 20.43 -6.93
C LYS A 182 -3.19 20.25 -5.42
N ALA A 183 -2.33 20.93 -4.65
CA ALA A 183 -2.52 21.04 -3.20
C ALA A 183 -3.83 21.78 -2.88
N HIS A 184 -4.36 21.52 -1.69
CA HIS A 184 -5.54 22.21 -1.17
C HIS A 184 -5.30 22.46 0.31
N ASP A 185 -5.32 23.73 0.71
CA ASP A 185 -4.87 24.18 2.04
C ASP A 185 -5.77 23.67 3.18
N ASP A 186 -7.05 23.37 2.86
CA ASP A 186 -8.02 22.89 3.87
C ASP A 186 -7.89 21.39 4.18
N PHE A 187 -7.03 20.66 3.48
CA PHE A 187 -6.88 19.22 3.66
C PHE A 187 -5.46 18.84 4.05
N GLN A 188 -5.36 17.80 4.86
CA GLN A 188 -4.08 17.22 5.24
C GLN A 188 -3.29 16.81 3.99
N HIS A 189 -2.03 17.22 3.96
CA HIS A 189 -1.10 16.81 2.92
C HIS A 189 -0.61 15.38 3.15
N GLY A 190 -0.51 14.61 2.07
CA GLY A 190 0.05 13.27 2.09
C GLY A 190 1.58 13.27 2.13
N GLY A 191 2.14 12.16 2.58
CA GLY A 191 3.57 11.89 2.59
C GLY A 191 4.10 11.51 3.97
N GLU A 192 5.00 10.54 3.99
CA GLU A 192 5.60 9.99 5.19
C GLU A 192 6.38 11.04 5.98
N LYS A 193 7.17 11.86 5.29
CA LYS A 193 7.97 12.93 5.92
C LYS A 193 7.07 13.92 6.68
N LEU A 194 5.92 14.27 6.12
CA LEU A 194 5.00 15.19 6.76
C LEU A 194 4.30 14.55 7.96
N ALA A 195 3.94 13.26 7.86
CA ALA A 195 3.38 12.51 8.98
C ALA A 195 4.34 12.49 10.19
N TRP A 196 5.63 12.29 9.97
CA TRP A 196 6.65 12.36 11.01
C TRP A 196 6.75 13.77 11.65
N GLN A 197 6.69 14.82 10.84
CA GLN A 197 6.71 16.21 11.33
C GLN A 197 5.48 16.53 12.20
N THR A 198 4.29 16.11 11.77
CA THR A 198 3.04 16.29 12.50
C THR A 198 3.06 15.51 13.82
N GLY A 199 3.60 14.29 13.83
CA GLY A 199 3.78 13.49 15.04
C GLY A 199 4.70 14.13 16.08
N GLN A 200 5.70 14.89 15.64
CA GLN A 200 6.62 15.60 16.55
C GLN A 200 6.00 16.86 17.18
N THR A 201 4.98 17.46 16.59
CA THR A 201 4.38 18.72 17.02
C THR A 201 3.24 18.58 18.04
N GLY A 202 2.95 17.38 18.55
CA GLY A 202 2.00 17.21 19.66
C GLY A 202 1.03 16.04 19.57
N TYR A 203 1.07 15.28 18.50
CA TYR A 203 0.37 14.00 18.42
C TYR A 203 1.40 12.86 18.54
N PRO A 204 1.22 11.89 19.45
CA PRO A 204 2.11 10.74 19.50
C PRO A 204 2.12 10.04 18.12
N LEU A 205 3.28 9.58 17.69
CA LEU A 205 3.52 8.88 16.43
C LEU A 205 2.52 7.76 16.11
N ILE A 206 1.99 7.15 17.17
CA ILE A 206 0.92 6.15 17.12
C ILE A 206 -0.34 6.71 16.44
N ASP A 207 -0.66 7.98 16.61
CA ASP A 207 -1.83 8.61 16.01
C ASP A 207 -1.60 9.03 14.57
N ALA A 208 -0.39 9.43 14.19
CA ALA A 208 -0.09 9.80 12.79
C ALA A 208 -0.08 8.60 11.85
N LEU A 209 0.39 7.44 12.31
CA LEU A 209 0.29 6.17 11.58
C LEU A 209 -1.12 5.55 11.70
N SER A 210 -1.83 5.78 12.81
CA SER A 210 -3.20 5.32 13.01
C SER A 210 -4.23 6.18 12.28
N VAL A 211 -3.94 7.43 11.95
CA VAL A 211 -4.82 8.25 11.09
C VAL A 211 -4.90 7.66 9.68
N LEU A 212 -3.82 7.11 9.16
CA LEU A 212 -3.87 6.29 7.94
C LEU A 212 -4.70 5.00 8.13
N HIS A 213 -4.85 4.52 9.37
CA HIS A 213 -5.66 3.36 9.74
C HIS A 213 -7.07 3.75 10.25
N HIS A 214 -7.26 4.96 10.78
CA HIS A 214 -8.51 5.41 11.39
C HIS A 214 -9.57 5.81 10.36
N ASP A 215 -9.17 6.33 9.21
CA ASP A 215 -10.11 6.54 8.10
C ASP A 215 -10.73 5.23 7.57
N ALA A 216 -10.10 4.08 7.81
CA ALA A 216 -10.70 2.78 7.56
C ALA A 216 -11.79 2.40 8.58
N ASN A 217 -11.75 2.95 9.80
CA ASN A 217 -12.72 2.65 10.87
C ASN A 217 -13.92 3.62 10.92
N LEU A 218 -13.85 4.78 10.26
CA LEU A 218 -14.97 5.71 10.17
C LEU A 218 -16.11 5.21 9.25
N PHE A 219 -15.89 4.11 8.54
CA PHE A 219 -16.86 3.54 7.58
C PHE A 219 -17.48 2.21 8.03
N GLY A 220 -17.30 1.80 9.28
CA GLY A 220 -17.69 0.46 9.80
C GLY A 220 -18.75 0.40 10.90
N SER A 221 -19.63 1.40 11.07
CA SER A 221 -20.74 1.30 12.03
C SER A 221 -22.09 1.75 11.45
N GLY A 222 -22.48 1.16 10.33
CA GLY A 222 -23.88 1.07 9.92
C GLY A 222 -24.55 -0.03 10.73
N GLY A 223 -25.06 0.28 11.94
CA GLY A 223 -25.80 -0.65 12.76
C GLY A 223 -27.04 -1.15 12.04
N ILE A 224 -27.10 -2.44 11.82
CA ILE A 224 -28.35 -3.13 11.56
C ILE A 224 -29.16 -3.05 12.88
N LYS A 225 -30.14 -2.18 12.92
CA LYS A 225 -31.24 -2.28 13.87
C LYS A 225 -32.24 -3.29 13.32
N SER A 226 -32.50 -4.29 14.14
CA SER A 226 -33.55 -5.30 14.04
C SER A 226 -34.91 -4.78 13.60
#